data_4ec6bfe986fc5d5be2f82d9c463c2fca
#
_entry.id   4ec6bfe986fc5d5be2f82d9c463c2fca
#
_cell.length_a   1.000
_cell.length_b   1.000
_cell.length_c   1.000
_cell.angle_alpha   90.00
_cell.angle_beta   90.00
_cell.angle_gamma   90.00
#
_symmetry.space_group_name_H-M   'P 1'
#
loop_
_entity.id
_entity.type
_entity.pdbx_description
1 polymer ?
#
loop_
_entity_poly.entity_id
_entity_poly.type
_entity_poly.pdbx_seq_one_letter_code
_entity_poly.pdbx_strand_id
1 'polypeptide(L)'
;QGAQMRALALLAWQEPAVVIANAEEVTQYVVSPQYLKGQSLHFALNDTIERDTALEQLVTIGYERVDQVEQRGHFAVRGDILDIYPVNSDNPIRIEFFGDEIDTLRFFSVENQRSIEQIDSYTVTPFFLGKSDAESTLLSYVKDGLLIYDEPGRIQEALKKFLKEDPTHRKNHCDWSESQRTVEATTQVAFTFM
;
A
#
# COMPACT_ATOMS: atom_id res chain seq x y z
N GLN A 1 -2.58 0.06 10.00
CA GLN A 1 -2.77 0.74 8.70
C GLN A 1 -1.55 0.56 7.77
N GLY A 2 -0.31 0.79 8.21
CA GLY A 2 0.87 0.68 7.35
C GLY A 2 1.07 -0.71 6.74
N ALA A 3 0.87 -1.80 7.49
CA ALA A 3 1.00 -3.16 6.97
C ALA A 3 -0.05 -3.48 5.89
N GLN A 4 -1.29 -3.02 6.09
CA GLN A 4 -2.37 -3.17 5.11
C GLN A 4 -2.05 -2.41 3.82
N MET A 5 -1.65 -1.14 3.92
CA MET A 5 -1.28 -0.35 2.74
C MET A 5 -0.09 -0.95 1.98
N ARG A 6 0.90 -1.50 2.71
CA ARG A 6 2.01 -2.23 2.09
C ARG A 6 1.52 -3.46 1.31
N ALA A 7 0.63 -4.28 1.89
CA ALA A 7 0.07 -5.44 1.20
C ALA A 7 -0.71 -5.03 -0.06
N LEU A 8 -1.57 -4.02 0.04
CA LEU A 8 -2.31 -3.49 -1.11
C LEU A 8 -1.37 -2.95 -2.20
N ALA A 9 -0.30 -2.26 -1.81
CA ALA A 9 0.71 -1.78 -2.75
C ALA A 9 1.39 -2.94 -3.49
N LEU A 10 1.95 -3.93 -2.79
CA LEU A 10 2.60 -5.09 -3.40
C LEU A 10 1.68 -5.78 -4.40
N LEU A 11 0.42 -6.02 -4.02
CA LEU A 11 -0.57 -6.64 -4.89
C LEU A 11 -0.95 -5.75 -6.08
N ALA A 12 -1.10 -4.43 -5.88
CA ALA A 12 -1.46 -3.50 -6.94
C ALA A 12 -0.41 -3.45 -8.06
N TRP A 13 0.87 -3.52 -7.71
CA TRP A 13 1.98 -3.53 -8.68
C TRP A 13 2.42 -4.94 -9.09
N GLN A 14 1.70 -5.98 -8.61
CA GLN A 14 1.98 -7.38 -8.92
C GLN A 14 3.41 -7.80 -8.50
N GLU A 15 3.90 -7.24 -7.42
CA GLU A 15 5.17 -7.65 -6.85
C GLU A 15 5.04 -9.03 -6.19
N PRO A 16 6.06 -9.91 -6.30
CA PRO A 16 6.03 -11.21 -5.65
C PRO A 16 5.89 -11.07 -4.13
N ALA A 17 4.78 -11.56 -3.58
CA ALA A 17 4.49 -11.46 -2.16
C ALA A 17 3.66 -12.62 -1.65
N VAL A 18 3.81 -12.95 -0.36
CA VAL A 18 2.89 -13.80 0.39
C VAL A 18 2.12 -12.89 1.36
N VAL A 19 0.81 -12.80 1.18
CA VAL A 19 -0.07 -12.02 2.06
C VAL A 19 -0.90 -12.99 2.88
N ILE A 20 -0.85 -12.85 4.21
CA ILE A 20 -1.66 -13.60 5.16
C ILE A 20 -2.69 -12.65 5.72
N ALA A 21 -3.97 -13.01 5.60
CA ALA A 21 -5.08 -12.20 6.07
C ALA A 21 -6.15 -13.05 6.75
N ASN A 22 -6.82 -12.50 7.75
CA ASN A 22 -7.97 -13.13 8.39
C ASN A 22 -9.27 -12.77 7.64
N ALA A 23 -10.40 -13.35 8.08
CA ALA A 23 -11.71 -13.14 7.45
C ALA A 23 -12.15 -11.66 7.43
N GLU A 24 -11.84 -10.92 8.49
CA GLU A 24 -12.20 -9.51 8.63
C GLU A 24 -11.42 -8.66 7.62
N GLU A 25 -10.10 -8.86 7.54
CA GLU A 25 -9.22 -8.15 6.61
C GLU A 25 -9.56 -8.42 5.14
N VAL A 26 -9.94 -9.67 4.81
CA VAL A 26 -10.32 -10.05 3.45
C VAL A 26 -11.62 -9.37 3.00
N THR A 27 -12.57 -9.17 3.93
CA THR A 27 -13.89 -8.59 3.63
C THR A 27 -13.97 -7.09 3.89
N GLN A 28 -12.93 -6.49 4.48
CA GLN A 28 -12.88 -5.06 4.72
C GLN A 28 -12.89 -4.29 3.40
N TYR A 29 -13.73 -3.26 3.33
CA TYR A 29 -13.70 -2.33 2.21
C TYR A 29 -12.42 -1.51 2.23
N VAL A 30 -11.75 -1.51 1.10
CA VAL A 30 -10.52 -0.78 0.83
C VAL A 30 -10.66 0.02 -0.46
N VAL A 31 -9.76 0.94 -0.72
CA VAL A 31 -9.70 1.67 -1.99
C VAL A 31 -9.47 0.70 -3.16
N SER A 32 -9.92 1.05 -4.36
CA SER A 32 -9.67 0.22 -5.54
C SER A 32 -8.19 0.24 -5.96
N PRO A 33 -7.70 -0.81 -6.65
CA PRO A 33 -6.33 -0.81 -7.21
C PRO A 33 -6.06 0.39 -8.11
N GLN A 34 -7.05 0.81 -8.90
CA GLN A 34 -6.94 1.96 -9.80
C GLN A 34 -6.81 3.27 -9.04
N TYR A 35 -7.62 3.44 -7.97
CA TYR A 35 -7.54 4.63 -7.14
C TYR A 35 -6.20 4.69 -6.39
N LEU A 36 -5.72 3.57 -5.82
CA LEU A 36 -4.41 3.49 -5.18
C LEU A 36 -3.29 3.92 -6.14
N LYS A 37 -3.29 3.39 -7.36
CA LYS A 37 -2.30 3.74 -8.39
C LYS A 37 -2.40 5.22 -8.78
N GLY A 38 -3.60 5.75 -8.93
CA GLY A 38 -3.84 7.15 -9.28
C GLY A 38 -3.41 8.15 -8.22
N GLN A 39 -3.33 7.74 -6.95
CA GLN A 39 -2.86 8.57 -5.84
C GLN A 39 -1.38 8.37 -5.52
N SER A 40 -0.70 7.45 -6.19
CA SER A 40 0.74 7.20 -5.97
C SER A 40 1.60 8.18 -6.74
N LEU A 41 2.73 8.55 -6.15
CA LEU A 41 3.70 9.46 -6.74
C LEU A 41 4.84 8.66 -7.39
N HIS A 42 5.12 8.93 -8.65
CA HIS A 42 6.22 8.32 -9.36
C HIS A 42 7.38 9.32 -9.50
N PHE A 43 8.58 8.88 -9.17
CA PHE A 43 9.82 9.63 -9.31
C PHE A 43 10.77 8.82 -10.19
N ALA A 44 11.32 9.41 -11.24
CA ALA A 44 12.33 8.78 -12.08
C ALA A 44 13.46 9.76 -12.40
N LEU A 45 14.66 9.22 -12.63
CA LEU A 45 15.82 10.03 -13.03
C LEU A 45 15.51 10.84 -14.30
N ASN A 46 15.94 12.08 -14.34
CA ASN A 46 15.73 13.07 -15.40
C ASN A 46 14.26 13.53 -15.57
N ASP A 47 13.32 13.06 -14.74
CA ASP A 47 11.97 13.61 -14.73
C ASP A 47 11.98 15.04 -14.15
N THR A 48 11.15 15.90 -14.73
CA THR A 48 10.91 17.25 -14.21
C THR A 48 9.64 17.23 -13.36
N ILE A 49 9.78 17.51 -12.08
CA ILE A 49 8.68 17.52 -11.11
C ILE A 49 8.74 18.83 -10.32
N GLU A 50 7.65 19.59 -10.38
CA GLU A 50 7.50 20.73 -9.50
C GLU A 50 7.51 20.28 -8.04
N ARG A 51 8.62 20.62 -7.34
CA ARG A 51 8.89 20.12 -6.00
C ARG A 51 7.78 20.45 -5.00
N ASP A 52 7.28 21.68 -4.98
CA ASP A 52 6.27 22.09 -4.02
C ASP A 52 4.96 21.31 -4.21
N THR A 53 4.56 21.07 -5.45
CA THR A 53 3.42 20.18 -5.78
C THR A 53 3.63 18.76 -5.27
N ALA A 54 4.83 18.20 -5.42
CA ALA A 54 5.14 16.86 -4.89
C ALA A 54 5.06 16.82 -3.35
N LEU A 55 5.51 17.87 -2.66
CA LEU A 55 5.42 17.96 -1.19
C LEU A 55 3.97 18.06 -0.71
N GLU A 56 3.12 18.83 -1.36
CA GLU A 56 1.69 18.93 -1.06
C GLU A 56 0.98 17.59 -1.29
N GLN A 57 1.34 16.90 -2.36
CA GLN A 57 0.80 15.56 -2.63
C GLN A 57 1.22 14.56 -1.58
N LEU A 58 2.49 14.56 -1.12
CA LEU A 58 2.94 13.69 -0.01
C LEU A 58 2.11 13.88 1.25
N VAL A 59 1.83 15.14 1.64
CA VAL A 59 0.94 15.42 2.78
C VAL A 59 -0.47 14.89 2.51
N THR A 60 -1.00 15.09 1.32
CA THR A 60 -2.36 14.65 0.93
C THR A 60 -2.52 13.13 1.01
N ILE A 61 -1.49 12.38 0.62
CA ILE A 61 -1.48 10.91 0.69
C ILE A 61 -1.02 10.36 2.05
N GLY A 62 -0.92 11.23 3.06
CA GLY A 62 -0.78 10.85 4.47
C GLY A 62 0.65 10.77 5.00
N TYR A 63 1.64 11.31 4.27
CA TYR A 63 3.01 11.41 4.77
C TYR A 63 3.16 12.62 5.70
N GLU A 64 3.93 12.44 6.77
CA GLU A 64 4.23 13.47 7.75
C GLU A 64 5.58 14.13 7.44
N ARG A 65 5.58 15.47 7.41
CA ARG A 65 6.81 16.24 7.27
C ARG A 65 7.54 16.33 8.59
N VAL A 66 8.81 15.93 8.59
CA VAL A 66 9.70 15.89 9.76
C VAL A 66 11.06 16.53 9.43
N ASP A 67 11.88 16.78 10.45
CA ASP A 67 13.24 17.29 10.25
C ASP A 67 14.17 16.20 9.71
N GLN A 68 13.97 14.94 10.16
CA GLN A 68 14.74 13.78 9.74
C GLN A 68 13.83 12.56 9.64
N VAL A 69 13.98 11.82 8.54
CA VAL A 69 13.19 10.60 8.29
C VAL A 69 13.70 9.46 9.19
N GLU A 70 12.79 8.88 9.98
CA GLU A 70 13.11 7.80 10.93
C GLU A 70 12.23 6.56 10.74
N GLN A 71 11.00 6.73 10.22
CA GLN A 71 10.06 5.62 10.04
C GLN A 71 9.22 5.80 8.76
N ARG A 72 8.57 4.71 8.35
CA ARG A 72 7.66 4.73 7.20
C ARG A 72 6.55 5.77 7.40
N GLY A 73 6.24 6.51 6.33
CA GLY A 73 5.28 7.61 6.34
C GLY A 73 5.88 8.97 6.65
N HIS A 74 7.18 9.05 6.94
CA HIS A 74 7.89 10.32 7.08
C HIS A 74 8.45 10.81 5.76
N PHE A 75 8.52 12.13 5.59
CA PHE A 75 9.36 12.79 4.60
C PHE A 75 10.04 14.03 5.17
N ALA A 76 11.22 14.36 4.66
CA ALA A 76 12.01 15.53 5.08
C ALA A 76 12.57 16.26 3.87
N VAL A 77 12.68 17.58 3.97
CA VAL A 77 13.22 18.44 2.90
C VAL A 77 14.40 19.23 3.45
N ARG A 78 15.54 19.16 2.77
CA ARG A 78 16.76 19.89 3.12
C ARG A 78 17.42 20.44 1.86
N GLY A 79 17.20 21.74 1.58
CA GLY A 79 17.65 22.34 0.32
C GLY A 79 17.02 21.64 -0.88
N ASP A 80 17.84 21.12 -1.76
CA ASP A 80 17.40 20.41 -2.97
C ASP A 80 17.25 18.89 -2.74
N ILE A 81 17.25 18.43 -1.48
CA ILE A 81 17.10 17.03 -1.11
C ILE A 81 15.70 16.78 -0.54
N LEU A 82 15.02 15.76 -1.06
CA LEU A 82 13.79 15.20 -0.55
C LEU A 82 14.03 13.76 -0.11
N ASP A 83 13.93 13.52 1.19
CA ASP A 83 13.97 12.18 1.79
C ASP A 83 12.56 11.70 2.05
N ILE A 84 12.23 10.48 1.66
CA ILE A 84 10.91 9.86 1.89
C ILE A 84 11.13 8.46 2.40
N TYR A 85 10.35 8.02 3.41
CA TYR A 85 10.29 6.61 3.80
C TYR A 85 8.96 6.01 3.35
N PRO A 86 8.91 5.40 2.15
CA PRO A 86 7.67 4.86 1.61
C PRO A 86 7.14 3.70 2.44
N VAL A 87 5.80 3.54 2.48
CA VAL A 87 5.16 2.41 3.16
C VAL A 87 5.47 1.08 2.50
N ASN A 88 5.70 1.10 1.19
CA ASN A 88 6.01 -0.05 0.35
C ASN A 88 7.51 -0.35 0.20
N SER A 89 8.37 0.28 1.00
CA SER A 89 9.83 0.07 0.98
C SER A 89 10.37 -0.41 2.31
N ASP A 90 11.46 -1.15 2.28
CA ASP A 90 12.24 -1.50 3.47
C ASP A 90 13.27 -0.42 3.84
N ASN A 91 13.64 0.42 2.87
CA ASN A 91 14.56 1.53 3.07
C ASN A 91 13.92 2.85 2.60
N PRO A 92 14.27 3.99 3.21
CA PRO A 92 13.90 5.28 2.68
C PRO A 92 14.63 5.59 1.37
N ILE A 93 14.02 6.46 0.57
CA ILE A 93 14.59 6.99 -0.67
C ILE A 93 15.04 8.43 -0.46
N ARG A 94 16.13 8.80 -1.11
CA ARG A 94 16.64 10.17 -1.22
C ARG A 94 16.62 10.60 -2.67
N ILE A 95 15.99 11.72 -2.93
CA ILE A 95 15.84 12.35 -4.23
C ILE A 95 16.61 13.67 -4.16
N GLU A 96 17.57 13.87 -5.04
CA GLU A 96 18.27 15.15 -5.20
C GLU A 96 17.80 15.81 -6.47
N PHE A 97 17.44 17.07 -6.36
CA PHE A 97 16.96 17.89 -7.46
C PHE A 97 18.04 18.85 -7.94
N PHE A 98 18.10 19.07 -9.25
CA PHE A 98 18.76 20.19 -9.85
C PHE A 98 17.68 21.10 -10.49
N GLY A 99 17.27 22.14 -9.75
CA GLY A 99 16.04 22.86 -10.05
C GLY A 99 14.83 21.97 -9.85
N ASP A 100 14.04 21.73 -10.91
CA ASP A 100 12.88 20.83 -10.90
C ASP A 100 13.20 19.44 -11.49
N GLU A 101 14.43 19.20 -11.97
CA GLU A 101 14.86 17.94 -12.53
C GLU A 101 15.41 17.02 -11.44
N ILE A 102 15.04 15.72 -11.48
CA ILE A 102 15.60 14.71 -10.58
C ILE A 102 16.97 14.29 -11.10
N ASP A 103 18.00 14.71 -10.38
CA ASP A 103 19.42 14.43 -10.71
C ASP A 103 19.88 13.08 -10.15
N THR A 104 19.49 12.75 -8.91
CA THR A 104 19.81 11.45 -8.31
C THR A 104 18.65 10.88 -7.53
N LEU A 105 18.54 9.55 -7.55
CA LEU A 105 17.56 8.79 -6.80
C LEU A 105 18.24 7.56 -6.19
N ARG A 106 18.14 7.37 -4.87
CA ARG A 106 18.83 6.26 -4.18
C ARG A 106 18.13 5.85 -2.89
N PHE A 107 18.32 4.59 -2.52
CA PHE A 107 18.03 4.14 -1.15
C PHE A 107 19.12 4.60 -0.19
N PHE A 108 18.73 4.85 1.07
CA PHE A 108 19.70 5.17 2.13
C PHE A 108 19.31 4.50 3.45
N SER A 109 20.27 4.36 4.36
CA SER A 109 20.05 3.81 5.70
C SER A 109 19.59 4.87 6.68
N VAL A 110 18.51 4.60 7.42
CA VAL A 110 18.05 5.47 8.52
C VAL A 110 19.11 5.64 9.60
N GLU A 111 19.82 4.55 9.95
CA GLU A 111 20.74 4.52 11.08
C GLU A 111 21.97 5.44 10.89
N ASN A 112 22.53 5.46 9.67
CA ASN A 112 23.79 6.15 9.41
C ASN A 112 23.70 7.18 8.28
N GLN A 113 22.53 7.34 7.68
CA GLN A 113 22.23 8.30 6.59
C GLN A 113 23.05 8.09 5.30
N ARG A 114 23.69 6.92 5.15
CA ARG A 114 24.54 6.61 3.99
C ARG A 114 23.69 5.97 2.89
N SER A 115 24.07 6.28 1.65
CA SER A 115 23.50 5.65 0.47
C SER A 115 23.77 4.14 0.49
N ILE A 116 22.73 3.37 0.10
CA ILE A 116 22.76 1.91 -0.02
C ILE A 116 22.91 1.54 -1.50
N GLU A 117 21.98 2.03 -2.33
CA GLU A 117 21.88 1.66 -3.74
C GLU A 117 21.27 2.82 -4.53
N GLN A 118 21.76 3.04 -5.74
CA GLN A 118 21.19 3.97 -6.69
C GLN A 118 20.12 3.27 -7.49
N ILE A 119 19.00 3.94 -7.75
CA ILE A 119 17.85 3.41 -8.49
C ILE A 119 17.43 4.38 -9.57
N ASP A 120 16.81 3.88 -10.65
CA ASP A 120 16.38 4.69 -11.78
C ASP A 120 14.99 5.31 -11.56
N SER A 121 14.13 4.63 -10.80
CA SER A 121 12.78 5.12 -10.48
C SER A 121 12.22 4.50 -9.21
N TYR A 122 11.23 5.15 -8.61
CA TYR A 122 10.48 4.63 -7.49
C TYR A 122 9.05 5.15 -7.47
N THR A 123 8.08 4.29 -7.10
CA THR A 123 6.69 4.68 -6.88
C THR A 123 6.36 4.71 -5.39
N VAL A 124 6.13 5.89 -4.88
CA VAL A 124 5.69 6.13 -3.49
C VAL A 124 4.19 5.94 -3.41
N THR A 125 3.75 4.92 -2.67
CA THR A 125 2.34 4.64 -2.46
C THR A 125 1.79 5.45 -1.29
N PRO A 126 0.48 5.76 -1.26
CA PRO A 126 -0.14 6.43 -0.12
C PRO A 126 0.12 5.71 1.20
N PHE A 127 0.41 6.47 2.24
CA PHE A 127 0.47 5.97 3.61
C PHE A 127 -0.92 5.81 4.21
N PHE A 128 -1.79 6.76 3.88
CA PHE A 128 -3.19 6.75 4.26
C PHE A 128 -4.01 7.34 3.11
N LEU A 129 -5.09 6.66 2.77
CA LEU A 129 -6.13 7.21 1.90
C LEU A 129 -7.39 7.38 2.74
N GLY A 130 -7.94 8.57 2.71
CA GLY A 130 -9.27 8.84 3.27
C GLY A 130 -10.29 7.86 2.70
N LYS A 131 -11.48 7.76 3.31
CA LYS A 131 -12.56 6.95 2.77
C LYS A 131 -12.85 7.43 1.35
N SER A 132 -12.53 6.60 0.37
CA SER A 132 -12.97 6.79 -1.00
C SER A 132 -14.31 6.06 -1.16
N ASP A 133 -15.14 6.52 -2.08
CA ASP A 133 -16.42 5.89 -2.42
C ASP A 133 -16.25 4.53 -3.16
N ALA A 134 -15.01 4.04 -3.28
CA ALA A 134 -14.72 2.80 -3.96
C ALA A 134 -14.83 1.61 -3.02
N GLU A 135 -15.86 0.83 -3.19
CA GLU A 135 -16.12 -0.44 -2.51
C GLU A 135 -15.32 -1.57 -3.16
N SER A 136 -14.06 -1.71 -2.76
CA SER A 136 -13.18 -2.80 -3.16
C SER A 136 -12.77 -3.61 -1.94
N THR A 137 -12.27 -4.83 -2.13
CA THR A 137 -11.73 -5.66 -1.05
C THR A 137 -10.30 -6.09 -1.37
N LEU A 138 -9.60 -6.68 -0.41
CA LEU A 138 -8.25 -7.22 -0.63
C LEU A 138 -8.23 -8.18 -1.83
N LEU A 139 -9.27 -8.97 -2.03
CA LEU A 139 -9.34 -9.95 -3.12
C LEU A 139 -9.39 -9.32 -4.51
N SER A 140 -9.89 -8.10 -4.65
CA SER A 140 -9.88 -7.36 -5.93
C SER A 140 -8.48 -6.96 -6.41
N TYR A 141 -7.48 -7.05 -5.53
CA TYR A 141 -6.07 -6.81 -5.86
C TYR A 141 -5.35 -8.05 -6.37
N VAL A 142 -5.90 -9.24 -6.09
CA VAL A 142 -5.26 -10.50 -6.49
C VAL A 142 -5.55 -10.78 -7.95
N LYS A 143 -4.49 -10.71 -8.77
CA LYS A 143 -4.50 -11.07 -10.19
C LYS A 143 -3.42 -12.13 -10.39
N ASP A 144 -3.76 -13.19 -11.13
CA ASP A 144 -2.82 -14.27 -11.48
C ASP A 144 -2.08 -14.89 -10.27
N GLY A 145 -2.74 -14.91 -9.10
CA GLY A 145 -2.18 -15.41 -7.85
C GLY A 145 -2.72 -16.78 -7.45
N LEU A 146 -2.19 -17.31 -6.33
CA LEU A 146 -2.70 -18.48 -5.64
C LEU A 146 -3.39 -18.04 -4.35
N LEU A 147 -4.69 -18.32 -4.22
CA LEU A 147 -5.45 -18.14 -2.98
C LEU A 147 -5.53 -19.47 -2.23
N ILE A 148 -5.10 -19.45 -0.98
CA ILE A 148 -5.16 -20.61 -0.11
C ILE A 148 -6.10 -20.29 1.04
N TYR A 149 -7.15 -21.10 1.20
CA TYR A 149 -8.12 -21.00 2.30
C TYR A 149 -7.84 -22.11 3.31
N ASP A 150 -7.52 -21.73 4.53
CA ASP A 150 -7.42 -22.63 5.65
C ASP A 150 -8.77 -22.69 6.38
N GLU A 151 -9.43 -23.85 6.37
CA GLU A 151 -10.74 -24.06 7.00
C GLU A 151 -11.84 -23.07 6.55
N PRO A 152 -12.24 -23.04 5.25
CA PRO A 152 -13.18 -22.04 4.73
C PRO A 152 -14.53 -22.00 5.47
N GLY A 153 -14.97 -23.12 6.05
CA GLY A 153 -16.15 -23.15 6.90
C GLY A 153 -16.01 -22.29 8.15
N ARG A 154 -14.86 -22.38 8.81
CA ARG A 154 -14.53 -21.58 10.01
C ARG A 154 -14.38 -20.10 9.67
N ILE A 155 -13.78 -19.78 8.51
CA ILE A 155 -13.69 -18.40 8.02
C ILE A 155 -15.08 -17.78 7.92
N GLN A 156 -16.02 -18.48 7.27
CA GLN A 156 -17.41 -18.00 7.11
C GLN A 156 -18.15 -17.84 8.44
N GLU A 157 -17.98 -18.80 9.38
CA GLU A 157 -18.57 -18.72 10.70
C GLU A 157 -18.04 -17.55 11.52
N ALA A 158 -16.71 -17.36 11.53
CA ALA A 158 -16.05 -16.24 12.20
C ALA A 158 -16.56 -14.90 11.67
N LEU A 159 -16.62 -14.74 10.35
CA LEU A 159 -17.13 -13.52 9.73
C LEU A 159 -18.61 -13.27 10.07
N LYS A 160 -19.46 -14.30 10.01
CA LYS A 160 -20.88 -14.16 10.40
C LYS A 160 -21.03 -13.71 11.85
N LYS A 161 -20.19 -14.22 12.75
CA LYS A 161 -20.17 -13.80 14.15
C LYS A 161 -19.74 -12.34 14.27
N PHE A 162 -18.61 -11.98 13.68
CA PHE A 162 -18.07 -10.61 13.65
C PHE A 162 -19.08 -9.58 13.15
N LEU A 163 -19.77 -9.84 12.03
CA LEU A 163 -20.78 -8.94 11.46
C LEU A 163 -22.06 -8.84 12.30
N LYS A 164 -22.29 -9.77 13.23
CA LYS A 164 -23.43 -9.74 14.16
C LYS A 164 -23.13 -9.02 15.46
N GLU A 165 -21.88 -9.01 15.90
CA GLU A 165 -21.45 -8.43 17.17
C GLU A 165 -21.64 -6.91 17.19
N ASP A 166 -21.36 -6.24 16.07
CA ASP A 166 -21.56 -4.80 15.93
C ASP A 166 -22.14 -4.44 14.55
N PRO A 167 -23.32 -3.81 14.49
CA PRO A 167 -23.92 -3.36 13.23
C PRO A 167 -23.04 -2.38 12.43
N THR A 168 -22.09 -1.69 13.08
CA THR A 168 -21.16 -0.77 12.41
C THR A 168 -20.15 -1.51 11.52
N HIS A 169 -19.86 -2.78 11.81
CA HIS A 169 -18.98 -3.61 10.99
C HIS A 169 -19.50 -3.72 9.56
N ARG A 170 -20.81 -3.83 9.36
CA ARG A 170 -21.43 -3.91 8.02
C ARG A 170 -21.24 -2.66 7.15
N LYS A 171 -20.88 -1.53 7.75
CA LYS A 171 -20.55 -0.32 6.98
C LYS A 171 -19.17 -0.37 6.33
N ASN A 172 -18.29 -1.21 6.86
CA ASN A 172 -16.89 -1.27 6.47
C ASN A 172 -16.48 -2.64 5.92
N HIS A 173 -17.40 -3.62 5.90
CA HIS A 173 -17.10 -5.00 5.46
C HIS A 173 -18.26 -5.54 4.62
N CYS A 174 -17.90 -6.28 3.57
CA CYS A 174 -18.86 -7.04 2.77
C CYS A 174 -19.10 -8.45 3.34
N ASP A 175 -20.10 -9.13 2.81
CA ASP A 175 -20.33 -10.55 3.07
C ASP A 175 -19.26 -11.41 2.33
N TRP A 176 -18.99 -12.62 2.85
CA TRP A 176 -18.05 -13.55 2.22
C TRP A 176 -18.35 -13.82 0.75
N SER A 177 -19.61 -14.05 0.39
CA SER A 177 -20.00 -14.30 -0.99
C SER A 177 -19.75 -13.13 -1.92
N GLU A 178 -19.80 -11.90 -1.42
CA GLU A 178 -19.51 -10.69 -2.16
C GLU A 178 -18.00 -10.55 -2.40
N SER A 179 -17.18 -10.77 -1.38
CA SER A 179 -15.72 -10.72 -1.52
C SER A 179 -15.20 -11.75 -2.55
N GLN A 180 -15.86 -12.90 -2.68
CA GLN A 180 -15.47 -13.96 -3.63
C GLN A 180 -15.80 -13.63 -5.09
N ARG A 181 -16.75 -12.74 -5.36
CA ARG A 181 -17.14 -12.38 -6.74
C ARG A 181 -16.03 -11.69 -7.53
N THR A 182 -15.07 -11.09 -6.83
CA THR A 182 -13.96 -10.36 -7.44
C THR A 182 -12.77 -11.25 -7.83
N VAL A 183 -12.84 -12.57 -7.57
CA VAL A 183 -11.71 -13.52 -7.71
C VAL A 183 -11.85 -14.39 -8.98
N GLU A 184 -12.34 -13.86 -10.09
CA GLU A 184 -12.73 -14.67 -11.27
C GLU A 184 -11.58 -15.36 -12.03
N ALA A 185 -10.32 -14.98 -11.83
CA ALA A 185 -9.19 -15.49 -12.63
C ALA A 185 -8.05 -16.13 -11.81
N THR A 186 -8.27 -16.42 -10.53
CA THR A 186 -7.22 -16.84 -9.61
C THR A 186 -7.37 -18.30 -9.24
N THR A 187 -6.26 -19.06 -9.22
CA THR A 187 -6.26 -20.44 -8.71
C THR A 187 -6.58 -20.47 -7.22
N GLN A 188 -7.57 -21.26 -6.83
CA GLN A 188 -7.99 -21.39 -5.43
C GLN A 188 -7.76 -22.79 -4.90
N VAL A 189 -7.23 -22.89 -3.69
CA VAL A 189 -7.04 -24.15 -2.95
C VAL A 189 -7.63 -23.98 -1.56
N ALA A 190 -8.40 -24.94 -1.13
CA ALA A 190 -8.97 -24.98 0.22
C ALA A 190 -8.49 -26.22 0.97
N PHE A 191 -8.06 -26.04 2.21
CA PHE A 191 -7.74 -27.12 3.13
C PHE A 191 -8.82 -27.20 4.20
N THR A 192 -9.33 -28.42 4.45
CA THR A 192 -10.29 -28.70 5.52
C THR A 192 -9.79 -29.93 6.26
N PHE A 193 -9.59 -29.80 7.56
CA PHE A 193 -9.24 -30.95 8.42
C PHE A 193 -10.52 -31.63 8.88
N MET A 194 -10.56 -32.96 8.76
CA MET A 194 -11.66 -33.81 9.24
C MET A 194 -11.51 -34.12 10.72
#